data_c0ac75d54eda665ca267c2349cc17b03
#
_entry.id   c0ac75d54eda665ca267c2349cc17b03
#
_cell.length_a   1.000
_cell.length_b   1.000
_cell.length_c   1.000
_cell.angle_alpha   90.00
_cell.angle_beta   90.00
_cell.angle_gamma   90.00
#
_symmetry.space_group_name_H-M   'P 1'
#
loop_
_entity.id
_entity.type
_entity.pdbx_description
1 polymer ?
#
loop_
_entity_poly.entity_id
_entity_poly.type
_entity_poly.pdbx_seq_one_letter_code
_entity_poly.pdbx_strand_id
1 'polypeptide(L)'
;TYSPCLRQMLKEQLTPNVDTSIDPMTAVAKGAALYAATRDIPEEYVKAAETNTMEVELHYDTMSVDSTSYLAVKVKNPDVMTEGMSVEVIRADGAWRSGNIPYEDGGIVVELSLVERSANNFSVNFYNGCGQNVKIYPDSLTVLQGMQVSAAPLPYNIGFGVWNSEMERQTYVPFFGLEKGKPLPAKGIALGRKTTMRLVPGEESSILRIPVYQASNGEPNTPATLHEHVADVVITGKDVKNEVPAGSEVTIQVAADSSEMMTFTVSILNTDEEVVKKLDTSPRFNEEDSAYLIEEYADEARRTLESLESENVVVDTLKSRLHILKMSRHYTETKAIVEKYKELLRDIYDLECSTAWERI
;
A
#
# COMPACT_ATOMS: atom_id res chain seq x y z
N THR A 1 -29.52 0.34 9.54
CA THR A 1 -30.66 0.08 8.66
C THR A 1 -31.99 0.39 9.34
N TYR A 2 -32.97 0.90 8.61
CA TYR A 2 -34.34 1.12 9.07
C TYR A 2 -35.23 -0.13 8.94
N SER A 3 -34.76 -1.19 8.30
CA SER A 3 -35.52 -2.43 8.13
C SER A 3 -35.66 -3.18 9.48
N PRO A 4 -36.86 -3.33 10.04
CA PRO A 4 -37.06 -4.07 11.30
C PRO A 4 -36.67 -5.55 11.16
N CYS A 5 -36.94 -6.14 10.01
CA CYS A 5 -36.63 -7.53 9.70
C CYS A 5 -35.12 -7.81 9.76
N LEU A 6 -34.32 -6.93 9.14
CA LEU A 6 -32.86 -7.02 9.17
C LEU A 6 -32.31 -6.84 10.61
N ARG A 7 -32.85 -5.91 11.38
CA ARG A 7 -32.46 -5.71 12.78
C ARG A 7 -32.75 -6.94 13.65
N GLN A 8 -33.89 -7.58 13.38
CA GLN A 8 -34.26 -8.79 14.08
C GLN A 8 -33.36 -9.96 13.74
N MET A 9 -33.07 -10.16 12.44
CA MET A 9 -32.10 -11.18 11.99
C MET A 9 -30.71 -10.97 12.61
N LEU A 10 -30.22 -9.73 12.67
CA LEU A 10 -28.93 -9.41 13.29
C LEU A 10 -28.92 -9.76 14.78
N LYS A 11 -30.01 -9.46 15.50
CA LYS A 11 -30.16 -9.81 16.92
C LYS A 11 -30.18 -11.31 17.17
N GLU A 12 -30.83 -12.05 16.30
CA GLU A 12 -31.01 -13.51 16.42
C GLU A 12 -29.77 -14.30 16.01
N GLN A 13 -29.07 -13.84 14.96
CA GLN A 13 -28.01 -14.62 14.31
C GLN A 13 -26.58 -14.15 14.63
N LEU A 14 -26.39 -12.87 15.00
CA LEU A 14 -25.05 -12.31 15.21
C LEU A 14 -24.82 -11.79 16.63
N THR A 15 -25.66 -10.87 17.11
CA THR A 15 -25.49 -10.28 18.44
C THR A 15 -26.79 -9.73 18.98
N PRO A 16 -27.16 -10.02 20.27
CA PRO A 16 -28.33 -9.43 20.89
C PRO A 16 -28.21 -7.89 21.04
N ASN A 17 -26.97 -7.36 21.07
CA ASN A 17 -26.66 -5.96 21.30
C ASN A 17 -26.47 -5.20 20.00
N VAL A 18 -27.53 -4.99 19.25
CA VAL A 18 -27.50 -4.13 18.05
C VAL A 18 -27.65 -2.68 18.49
N ASP A 19 -26.59 -1.89 18.33
CA ASP A 19 -26.63 -0.44 18.57
C ASP A 19 -27.50 0.25 17.50
N THR A 20 -28.44 1.04 17.95
CA THR A 20 -29.35 1.84 17.12
C THR A 20 -29.27 3.32 17.41
N SER A 21 -28.28 3.77 18.19
CA SER A 21 -28.09 5.18 18.57
C SER A 21 -27.70 6.08 17.41
N ILE A 22 -27.06 5.51 16.38
CA ILE A 22 -26.63 6.26 15.19
C ILE A 22 -27.66 6.09 14.07
N ASP A 23 -28.06 7.21 13.48
CA ASP A 23 -28.90 7.21 12.29
C ASP A 23 -28.20 6.50 11.10
N PRO A 24 -28.77 5.43 10.56
CA PRO A 24 -28.16 4.68 9.45
C PRO A 24 -27.83 5.53 8.21
N MET A 25 -28.58 6.60 7.96
CA MET A 25 -28.34 7.48 6.82
C MET A 25 -27.08 8.34 6.97
N THR A 26 -26.71 8.65 8.21
CA THR A 26 -25.54 9.47 8.51
C THR A 26 -24.34 8.64 9.01
N ALA A 27 -24.55 7.36 9.31
CA ALA A 27 -23.52 6.48 9.89
C ALA A 27 -22.25 6.42 9.03
N VAL A 28 -22.41 6.24 7.72
CA VAL A 28 -21.28 6.17 6.77
C VAL A 28 -20.54 7.51 6.71
N ALA A 29 -21.26 8.62 6.62
CA ALA A 29 -20.66 9.95 6.56
C ALA A 29 -19.92 10.29 7.87
N LYS A 30 -20.50 9.95 9.03
CA LYS A 30 -19.84 10.12 10.33
C LYS A 30 -18.61 9.24 10.46
N GLY A 31 -18.68 7.98 10.03
CA GLY A 31 -17.54 7.07 10.00
C GLY A 31 -16.42 7.58 9.09
N ALA A 32 -16.76 8.05 7.90
CA ALA A 32 -15.79 8.65 6.98
C ALA A 32 -15.14 9.91 7.54
N ALA A 33 -15.90 10.77 8.20
CA ALA A 33 -15.36 11.99 8.85
C ALA A 33 -14.41 11.63 10.01
N LEU A 34 -14.78 10.66 10.84
CA LEU A 34 -13.92 10.17 11.92
C LEU A 34 -12.64 9.56 11.38
N TYR A 35 -12.75 8.74 10.33
CA TYR A 35 -11.60 8.15 9.66
C TYR A 35 -10.67 9.21 9.06
N ALA A 36 -11.23 10.21 8.38
CA ALA A 36 -10.45 11.32 7.81
C ALA A 36 -9.72 12.12 8.89
N ALA A 37 -10.32 12.29 10.08
CA ALA A 37 -9.68 12.98 11.20
C ALA A 37 -8.45 12.24 11.78
N THR A 38 -8.29 10.95 11.48
CA THR A 38 -7.13 10.13 11.90
C THR A 38 -6.03 10.04 10.84
N ARG A 39 -6.19 10.73 9.71
CA ARG A 39 -5.21 10.71 8.61
C ARG A 39 -4.34 11.95 8.63
N ASP A 40 -3.07 11.75 8.31
CA ASP A 40 -2.16 12.85 8.08
C ASP A 40 -2.66 13.68 6.89
N ILE A 41 -2.64 15.00 7.05
CA ILE A 41 -2.96 15.90 5.94
C ILE A 41 -1.78 15.87 4.97
N PRO A 42 -1.99 15.53 3.68
CA PRO A 42 -0.92 15.58 2.69
C PRO A 42 -0.27 16.99 2.66
N GLU A 43 1.06 17.03 2.53
CA GLU A 43 1.83 18.28 2.58
C GLU A 43 1.32 19.36 1.60
N GLU A 44 0.77 18.93 0.46
CA GLU A 44 0.18 19.81 -0.56
C GLU A 44 -1.06 20.61 -0.07
N TYR A 45 -1.72 20.16 0.99
CA TYR A 45 -2.88 20.81 1.62
C TYR A 45 -2.53 21.53 2.93
N VAL A 46 -1.30 21.38 3.40
CA VAL A 46 -0.81 22.10 4.58
C VAL A 46 -0.66 23.55 4.17
N LYS A 47 -1.53 24.42 4.70
CA LYS A 47 -1.38 25.87 4.50
C LYS A 47 -0.03 26.28 5.07
N ALA A 48 0.75 27.03 4.27
CA ALA A 48 1.96 27.64 4.77
C ALA A 48 1.62 28.41 6.06
N ALA A 49 2.36 28.14 7.12
CA ALA A 49 2.16 28.80 8.40
C ALA A 49 2.18 30.32 8.19
N GLU A 50 1.21 31.01 8.75
CA GLU A 50 1.20 32.47 8.70
C GLU A 50 2.50 33.00 9.31
N THR A 51 3.06 34.05 8.74
CA THR A 51 4.23 34.75 9.26
C THR A 51 3.98 35.09 10.74
N ASN A 52 4.70 34.48 11.66
CA ASN A 52 4.58 34.60 13.13
C ASN A 52 3.89 33.39 13.85
N THR A 53 3.78 32.24 13.20
CA THR A 53 3.28 31.02 13.84
C THR A 53 4.46 30.08 14.08
N MET A 54 4.58 29.55 15.28
CA MET A 54 5.60 28.57 15.62
C MET A 54 5.17 27.20 15.10
N GLU A 55 6.00 26.55 14.30
CA GLU A 55 5.73 25.21 13.81
C GLU A 55 6.12 24.16 14.86
N VAL A 56 5.20 23.25 15.14
CA VAL A 56 5.40 22.13 16.06
C VAL A 56 5.14 20.80 15.36
N GLU A 57 5.79 19.79 15.83
CA GLU A 57 5.58 18.40 15.44
C GLU A 57 4.85 17.70 16.57
N LEU A 58 3.71 17.07 16.24
CA LEU A 58 2.90 16.31 17.17
C LEU A 58 2.99 14.82 16.80
N HIS A 59 3.64 14.03 17.66
CA HIS A 59 3.73 12.59 17.47
C HIS A 59 2.81 11.89 18.48
N TYR A 60 1.81 11.19 17.98
CA TYR A 60 0.82 10.49 18.80
C TYR A 60 0.19 9.34 18.01
N ASP A 61 -0.38 8.38 18.73
CA ASP A 61 -1.20 7.34 18.11
C ASP A 61 -2.61 7.87 17.87
N THR A 62 -3.06 7.83 16.60
CA THR A 62 -4.40 8.31 16.22
C THR A 62 -5.52 7.42 16.75
N MET A 63 -5.19 6.19 17.20
CA MET A 63 -6.12 5.23 17.79
C MET A 63 -5.49 4.57 19.02
N SER A 64 -6.26 4.38 20.07
CA SER A 64 -5.86 3.64 21.28
C SER A 64 -6.99 2.72 21.75
N VAL A 65 -6.63 1.53 22.24
CA VAL A 65 -7.55 0.63 22.94
C VAL A 65 -7.57 0.91 24.44
N ASP A 66 -6.52 1.57 24.93
CA ASP A 66 -6.36 1.91 26.33
C ASP A 66 -7.12 3.21 26.70
N SER A 67 -7.34 3.44 27.97
CA SER A 67 -7.92 4.69 28.48
C SER A 67 -6.93 5.86 28.49
N THR A 68 -5.68 5.60 28.10
CA THR A 68 -4.61 6.60 27.98
C THR A 68 -3.87 6.47 26.65
N SER A 69 -3.21 7.53 26.22
CA SER A 69 -2.32 7.59 25.07
C SER A 69 -1.19 8.58 25.35
N TYR A 70 -0.17 8.63 24.50
CA TYR A 70 0.94 9.56 24.67
C TYR A 70 1.02 10.52 23.48
N LEU A 71 1.31 11.78 23.80
CA LEU A 71 1.59 12.83 22.83
C LEU A 71 3.02 13.35 23.07
N ALA A 72 3.88 13.22 22.07
CA ALA A 72 5.15 13.91 22.06
C ALA A 72 5.02 15.22 21.25
N VAL A 73 5.49 16.32 21.82
CA VAL A 73 5.43 17.66 21.20
C VAL A 73 6.86 18.18 21.04
N LYS A 74 7.21 18.54 19.80
CA LYS A 74 8.52 19.08 19.46
C LYS A 74 8.39 20.34 18.62
N VAL A 75 9.18 21.37 18.93
CA VAL A 75 9.26 22.59 18.09
C VAL A 75 10.14 22.30 16.88
N LYS A 76 9.65 22.59 15.68
CA LYS A 76 10.34 22.39 14.40
C LYS A 76 11.42 23.45 14.13
N ASN A 77 11.16 24.70 14.53
CA ASN A 77 12.02 25.83 14.20
C ASN A 77 13.16 25.94 15.24
N PRO A 78 14.41 25.58 14.89
CA PRO A 78 15.52 25.59 15.85
C PRO A 78 15.91 27.00 16.34
N ASP A 79 15.51 28.05 15.61
CA ASP A 79 15.85 29.44 15.92
C ASP A 79 14.87 30.10 16.89
N VAL A 80 13.80 29.42 17.29
CA VAL A 80 12.84 29.92 18.27
C VAL A 80 13.35 29.65 19.68
N MET A 81 13.55 30.74 20.45
CA MET A 81 13.91 30.62 21.87
C MET A 81 12.75 30.00 22.64
N THR A 82 12.93 28.80 23.14
CA THR A 82 11.93 28.04 23.90
C THR A 82 12.14 28.11 25.40
N GLU A 83 13.18 28.83 25.87
CA GLU A 83 13.51 28.98 27.29
C GLU A 83 12.35 29.65 28.06
N GLY A 84 11.92 29.00 29.14
CA GLY A 84 10.79 29.45 29.96
C GLY A 84 9.41 29.22 29.33
N MET A 85 9.28 28.57 28.19
CA MET A 85 7.99 28.19 27.62
C MET A 85 7.36 27.03 28.38
N SER A 86 6.04 26.95 28.34
CA SER A 86 5.26 25.84 28.85
C SER A 86 4.17 25.42 27.86
N VAL A 87 3.76 24.16 27.97
CA VAL A 87 2.71 23.57 27.14
C VAL A 87 1.58 23.10 28.02
N GLU A 88 0.35 23.38 27.61
CA GLU A 88 -0.87 22.80 28.20
C GLU A 88 -1.69 22.12 27.11
N VAL A 89 -2.08 20.87 27.36
CA VAL A 89 -2.98 20.11 26.50
C VAL A 89 -4.33 20.00 27.14
N ILE A 90 -5.39 20.35 26.42
CA ILE A 90 -6.75 20.39 26.93
C ILE A 90 -7.65 19.53 26.05
N ARG A 91 -8.40 18.59 26.65
CA ARG A 91 -9.43 17.86 25.93
C ARG A 91 -10.65 18.74 25.68
N ALA A 92 -11.24 18.64 24.49
CA ALA A 92 -12.29 19.53 24.01
C ALA A 92 -13.55 19.60 24.90
N ASP A 93 -13.82 18.55 25.68
CA ASP A 93 -14.90 18.53 26.67
C ASP A 93 -14.58 19.33 27.94
N GLY A 94 -13.34 19.81 28.07
CA GLY A 94 -12.85 20.58 29.23
C GLY A 94 -12.69 19.76 30.52
N ALA A 95 -13.02 18.48 30.51
CA ALA A 95 -12.98 17.62 31.70
C ALA A 95 -11.57 17.12 32.04
N TRP A 96 -10.61 17.25 31.11
CA TRP A 96 -9.22 16.88 31.32
C TRP A 96 -8.26 17.95 30.77
N ARG A 97 -7.19 18.19 31.53
CA ARG A 97 -6.08 19.08 31.20
C ARG A 97 -4.78 18.52 31.73
N SER A 98 -3.71 18.69 31.00
CA SER A 98 -2.37 18.29 31.44
C SER A 98 -1.79 19.19 32.53
N GLY A 99 -2.36 20.40 32.72
CA GLY A 99 -1.68 21.50 33.39
C GLY A 99 -0.52 22.05 32.56
N ASN A 100 0.10 23.13 33.06
CA ASN A 100 1.28 23.74 32.43
C ASN A 100 2.52 22.90 32.67
N ILE A 101 3.07 22.29 31.61
CA ILE A 101 4.29 21.49 31.64
C ILE A 101 5.40 22.36 31.05
N PRO A 102 6.53 22.58 31.77
CA PRO A 102 7.67 23.29 31.19
C PRO A 102 8.17 22.61 29.93
N TYR A 103 8.43 23.39 28.88
CA TYR A 103 9.00 22.89 27.65
C TYR A 103 10.52 22.76 27.81
N GLU A 104 11.06 21.58 27.57
CA GLU A 104 12.49 21.28 27.64
C GLU A 104 13.09 21.17 26.23
N ASP A 105 14.37 21.47 26.08
CA ASP A 105 15.09 21.29 24.82
C ASP A 105 15.05 19.82 24.40
N GLY A 106 14.47 19.58 23.21
CA GLY A 106 14.27 18.22 22.66
C GLY A 106 12.82 17.77 22.62
N GLY A 107 11.89 18.47 23.28
CA GLY A 107 10.47 18.18 23.29
C GLY A 107 9.95 17.68 24.64
N ILE A 108 8.64 17.49 24.72
CA ILE A 108 7.95 16.98 25.91
C ILE A 108 7.05 15.81 25.53
N VAL A 109 6.80 14.93 26.49
CA VAL A 109 5.81 13.85 26.35
C VAL A 109 4.68 14.06 27.37
N VAL A 110 3.45 14.03 26.90
CA VAL A 110 2.24 14.22 27.71
C VAL A 110 1.41 12.94 27.65
N GLU A 111 1.01 12.43 28.79
CA GLU A 111 0.04 11.33 28.87
C GLU A 111 -1.38 11.90 28.75
N LEU A 112 -2.11 11.49 27.71
CA LEU A 112 -3.48 11.92 27.43
C LEU A 112 -4.49 10.96 28.08
N SER A 113 -5.50 11.50 28.77
CA SER A 113 -6.63 10.70 29.27
C SER A 113 -7.77 10.70 28.26
N LEU A 114 -8.18 9.50 27.86
CA LEU A 114 -9.18 9.27 26.83
C LEU A 114 -10.54 8.89 27.42
N VAL A 115 -11.60 9.39 26.79
CA VAL A 115 -12.98 8.90 27.02
C VAL A 115 -13.20 7.68 26.16
N GLU A 116 -13.69 6.62 26.77
CA GLU A 116 -13.93 5.34 26.11
C GLU A 116 -14.93 5.46 24.96
N ARG A 117 -14.68 4.70 23.88
CA ARG A 117 -15.53 4.58 22.69
C ARG A 117 -15.88 5.92 22.05
N SER A 118 -14.94 6.84 22.05
CA SER A 118 -15.13 8.23 21.63
C SER A 118 -13.95 8.77 20.84
N ALA A 119 -14.21 9.76 20.00
CA ALA A 119 -13.18 10.59 19.41
C ALA A 119 -12.80 11.67 20.43
N ASN A 120 -11.55 11.62 20.90
CA ASN A 120 -11.00 12.56 21.87
C ASN A 120 -10.23 13.63 21.11
N ASN A 121 -10.79 14.83 21.05
CA ASN A 121 -10.16 15.99 20.46
C ASN A 121 -9.37 16.75 21.53
N PHE A 122 -8.13 17.12 21.24
CA PHE A 122 -7.28 17.88 22.13
C PHE A 122 -6.79 19.16 21.44
N SER A 123 -6.69 20.24 22.20
CA SER A 123 -5.98 21.46 21.81
C SER A 123 -4.63 21.52 22.54
N VAL A 124 -3.60 21.92 21.81
CA VAL A 124 -2.24 22.12 22.34
C VAL A 124 -2.00 23.62 22.42
N ASN A 125 -1.68 24.13 23.59
CA ASN A 125 -1.43 25.53 23.84
C ASN A 125 0.00 25.72 24.34
N PHE A 126 0.72 26.67 23.72
CA PHE A 126 2.04 27.09 24.18
C PHE A 126 1.95 28.45 24.86
N TYR A 127 2.68 28.59 25.93
CA TYR A 127 2.78 29.85 26.66
C TYR A 127 4.26 30.26 26.77
N ASN A 128 4.54 31.55 26.56
CA ASN A 128 5.90 32.08 26.78
C ASN A 128 6.16 32.24 28.30
N GLY A 129 7.39 32.62 28.67
CA GLY A 129 7.80 32.84 30.06
C GLY A 129 7.00 33.94 30.79
N CYS A 130 6.21 34.74 30.09
CA CYS A 130 5.28 35.73 30.65
C CYS A 130 3.83 35.22 30.75
N GLY A 131 3.58 33.95 30.41
CA GLY A 131 2.23 33.34 30.45
C GLY A 131 1.32 33.76 29.28
N GLN A 132 1.86 34.36 28.22
CA GLN A 132 1.09 34.71 27.04
C GLN A 132 1.05 33.57 26.06
N ASN A 133 -0.13 33.33 25.44
CA ASN A 133 -0.32 32.29 24.44
C ASN A 133 0.52 32.60 23.19
N VAL A 134 1.25 31.59 22.72
CA VAL A 134 2.02 31.58 21.48
C VAL A 134 1.25 30.85 20.41
N LYS A 135 1.04 31.46 19.25
CA LYS A 135 0.35 30.81 18.13
C LYS A 135 1.21 29.72 17.56
N ILE A 136 0.68 28.52 17.52
CA ILE A 136 1.35 27.31 17.00
C ILE A 136 0.59 26.67 15.84
N TYR A 137 1.27 25.83 15.07
CA TYR A 137 0.65 24.98 14.04
C TYR A 137 1.43 23.64 13.92
N PRO A 138 0.72 22.49 13.91
CA PRO A 138 -0.70 22.30 14.26
C PRO A 138 -0.99 22.56 15.75
N ASP A 139 -2.19 22.98 16.08
CA ASP A 139 -2.63 23.33 17.44
C ASP A 139 -3.63 22.33 18.03
N SER A 140 -3.96 21.27 17.29
CA SER A 140 -4.98 20.31 17.69
C SER A 140 -4.68 18.91 17.16
N LEU A 141 -5.20 17.90 17.87
CA LEU A 141 -5.11 16.50 17.49
C LEU A 141 -6.35 15.73 17.90
N THR A 142 -6.56 14.56 17.28
CA THR A 142 -7.68 13.67 17.60
C THR A 142 -7.18 12.27 17.84
N VAL A 143 -7.56 11.69 18.99
CA VAL A 143 -7.29 10.27 19.29
C VAL A 143 -8.63 9.54 19.41
N LEU A 144 -8.82 8.50 18.61
CA LEU A 144 -9.96 7.60 18.71
C LEU A 144 -9.69 6.56 19.79
N GLN A 145 -10.51 6.54 20.84
CA GLN A 145 -10.50 5.46 21.81
C GLN A 145 -11.62 4.47 21.48
N GLY A 146 -11.28 3.21 21.34
CA GLY A 146 -12.24 2.16 21.02
C GLY A 146 -11.58 0.84 20.73
N MET A 147 -12.38 -0.15 20.40
CA MET A 147 -11.83 -1.40 19.87
C MET A 147 -11.08 -1.06 18.58
N GLN A 148 -9.81 -1.40 18.56
CA GLN A 148 -9.08 -1.47 17.30
C GLN A 148 -9.87 -2.47 16.44
N VAL A 149 -10.58 -1.97 15.43
CA VAL A 149 -10.92 -2.84 14.31
C VAL A 149 -9.55 -3.27 13.82
N SER A 150 -9.18 -4.52 14.09
CA SER A 150 -7.92 -5.06 13.60
C SER A 150 -7.89 -4.71 12.11
N ALA A 151 -6.90 -3.95 11.72
CA ALA A 151 -6.75 -3.53 10.35
C ALA A 151 -6.89 -4.77 9.48
N ALA A 152 -7.69 -4.69 8.43
CA ALA A 152 -7.94 -5.83 7.58
C ALA A 152 -6.57 -6.42 7.18
N PRO A 153 -6.34 -7.72 7.41
CA PRO A 153 -5.08 -8.32 7.02
C PRO A 153 -5.02 -8.37 5.49
N LEU A 154 -3.81 -8.27 4.92
CA LEU A 154 -3.60 -8.48 3.50
C LEU A 154 -4.23 -9.83 3.07
N PRO A 155 -5.14 -9.85 2.08
CA PRO A 155 -5.81 -11.07 1.66
C PRO A 155 -4.90 -11.99 0.83
N TYR A 156 -3.84 -11.43 0.23
CA TYR A 156 -2.90 -12.10 -0.64
C TYR A 156 -1.45 -11.72 -0.31
N ASN A 157 -0.51 -12.55 -0.76
CA ASN A 157 0.90 -12.16 -0.82
C ASN A 157 1.08 -11.20 -1.99
N ILE A 158 1.78 -10.09 -1.75
CA ILE A 158 2.10 -9.13 -2.80
C ILE A 158 3.54 -9.35 -3.24
N GLY A 159 3.73 -9.39 -4.55
CA GLY A 159 5.05 -9.56 -5.15
C GLY A 159 5.11 -8.93 -6.54
N PHE A 160 6.19 -9.18 -7.24
CA PHE A 160 6.45 -8.63 -8.57
C PHE A 160 7.12 -9.66 -9.46
N GLY A 161 7.03 -9.43 -10.78
CA GLY A 161 7.66 -10.26 -11.78
C GLY A 161 9.11 -9.87 -12.00
N VAL A 162 10.00 -10.86 -12.04
CA VAL A 162 11.42 -10.69 -12.39
C VAL A 162 11.77 -11.65 -13.51
N TRP A 163 12.45 -11.13 -14.53
CA TRP A 163 12.94 -11.98 -15.61
C TRP A 163 13.98 -12.99 -15.10
N ASN A 164 13.72 -14.25 -15.27
CA ASN A 164 14.65 -15.34 -15.00
C ASN A 164 15.23 -15.83 -16.32
N SER A 165 16.54 -15.62 -16.52
CA SER A 165 17.22 -15.99 -17.78
C SER A 165 17.45 -17.49 -17.95
N GLU A 166 17.43 -18.27 -16.86
CA GLU A 166 17.56 -19.74 -16.93
C GLU A 166 16.23 -20.39 -17.37
N MET A 167 15.11 -19.83 -16.90
CA MET A 167 13.78 -20.31 -17.24
C MET A 167 13.16 -19.58 -18.44
N GLU A 168 13.82 -18.57 -18.98
CA GLU A 168 13.37 -17.69 -20.07
C GLU A 168 11.93 -17.14 -19.88
N ARG A 169 11.57 -16.84 -18.64
CA ARG A 169 10.25 -16.32 -18.25
C ARG A 169 10.31 -15.37 -17.08
N GLN A 170 9.22 -14.67 -16.86
CA GLN A 170 9.04 -13.92 -15.61
C GLN A 170 8.68 -14.87 -14.46
N THR A 171 9.39 -14.74 -13.35
CA THR A 171 9.11 -15.46 -12.11
C THR A 171 8.64 -14.52 -11.04
N TYR A 172 7.72 -14.99 -10.20
CA TYR A 172 7.19 -14.26 -9.07
C TYR A 172 8.22 -14.15 -7.94
N VAL A 173 8.38 -12.95 -7.41
CA VAL A 173 9.19 -12.67 -6.23
C VAL A 173 8.34 -11.91 -5.21
N PRO A 174 8.11 -12.46 -4.00
CA PRO A 174 7.36 -11.77 -2.96
C PRO A 174 8.10 -10.55 -2.44
N PHE A 175 7.36 -9.49 -2.08
CA PHE A 175 7.90 -8.42 -1.23
C PHE A 175 7.98 -8.92 0.21
N PHE A 176 9.18 -8.88 0.78
CA PHE A 176 9.34 -9.17 2.20
C PHE A 176 8.60 -8.10 3.04
N GLY A 177 7.68 -8.55 3.90
CA GLY A 177 6.83 -7.70 4.73
C GLY A 177 5.39 -7.49 4.19
N LEU A 178 5.06 -7.99 2.98
CA LEU A 178 3.71 -7.94 2.39
C LEU A 178 3.13 -9.36 2.17
N GLU A 179 3.33 -10.23 3.14
CA GLU A 179 2.76 -11.57 3.11
C GLU A 179 1.27 -11.55 3.50
N LYS A 180 0.53 -12.50 2.97
CA LYS A 180 -0.87 -12.76 3.35
C LYS A 180 -1.03 -12.84 4.86
N GLY A 181 -2.04 -12.18 5.39
CA GLY A 181 -2.32 -12.13 6.82
C GLY A 181 -1.61 -11.01 7.59
N LYS A 182 -0.70 -10.26 6.96
CA LYS A 182 -0.09 -9.07 7.59
C LYS A 182 -1.13 -7.99 7.82
N PRO A 183 -1.19 -7.39 9.02
CA PRO A 183 -2.09 -6.28 9.30
C PRO A 183 -1.68 -5.03 8.52
N LEU A 184 -2.66 -4.31 7.98
CA LEU A 184 -2.45 -3.03 7.33
C LEU A 184 -2.47 -1.87 8.36
N PRO A 185 -1.70 -0.79 8.22
CA PRO A 185 -0.76 -0.55 7.12
C PRO A 185 0.50 -1.42 7.22
N ALA A 186 1.03 -1.86 6.08
CA ALA A 186 2.20 -2.72 5.99
C ALA A 186 3.25 -2.13 5.05
N LYS A 187 4.51 -2.49 5.28
CA LYS A 187 5.61 -2.09 4.40
C LYS A 187 6.36 -3.33 3.91
N GLY A 188 6.68 -3.33 2.64
CA GLY A 188 7.48 -4.38 2.02
C GLY A 188 8.70 -3.82 1.32
N ILE A 189 9.69 -4.69 1.13
CA ILE A 189 10.93 -4.34 0.47
C ILE A 189 11.43 -5.47 -0.43
N ALA A 190 12.05 -5.10 -1.55
CA ALA A 190 12.85 -5.98 -2.39
C ALA A 190 14.21 -5.34 -2.64
N LEU A 191 15.27 -6.08 -2.32
CA LEU A 191 16.66 -5.64 -2.42
C LEU A 191 17.39 -6.36 -3.55
N GLY A 192 18.50 -5.75 -4.03
CA GLY A 192 19.45 -6.39 -4.93
C GLY A 192 18.88 -6.72 -6.31
N ARG A 193 17.89 -5.98 -6.77
CA ARG A 193 17.32 -6.13 -8.11
C ARG A 193 18.09 -5.28 -9.11
N LYS A 194 18.08 -5.68 -10.37
CA LYS A 194 18.80 -4.94 -11.44
C LYS A 194 17.82 -4.53 -12.54
N THR A 195 18.04 -3.33 -13.07
CA THR A 195 17.26 -2.86 -14.22
C THR A 195 17.59 -3.70 -15.44
N THR A 196 16.55 -4.10 -16.19
CA THR A 196 16.72 -4.81 -17.47
C THR A 196 16.94 -3.85 -18.64
N MET A 197 16.54 -2.61 -18.47
CA MET A 197 16.54 -1.58 -19.51
C MET A 197 17.36 -0.35 -19.06
N ARG A 198 17.88 0.39 -20.03
CA ARG A 198 18.48 1.70 -19.82
C ARG A 198 17.36 2.75 -19.79
N LEU A 199 17.41 3.69 -18.84
CA LEU A 199 16.54 4.87 -18.83
C LEU A 199 17.33 6.11 -19.20
N VAL A 200 16.85 6.80 -20.23
CA VAL A 200 17.47 8.04 -20.75
C VAL A 200 16.61 9.23 -20.30
N PRO A 201 17.16 10.22 -19.57
CA PRO A 201 16.40 11.36 -19.07
C PRO A 201 15.64 12.09 -20.18
N GLY A 202 14.35 12.35 -19.94
CA GLY A 202 13.45 13.03 -20.88
C GLY A 202 12.91 12.15 -22.01
N GLU A 203 13.39 10.91 -22.18
CA GLU A 203 12.93 9.99 -23.22
C GLU A 203 11.78 9.11 -22.71
N GLU A 204 10.57 9.35 -23.22
CA GLU A 204 9.37 8.63 -22.81
C GLU A 204 9.35 7.16 -23.30
N SER A 205 10.08 6.86 -24.38
CA SER A 205 10.20 5.51 -24.93
C SER A 205 11.14 4.60 -24.15
N SER A 206 12.00 5.16 -23.28
CA SER A 206 12.80 4.37 -22.35
C SER A 206 11.98 4.02 -21.13
N ILE A 207 11.52 2.76 -21.02
CA ILE A 207 10.52 2.33 -20.04
C ILE A 207 11.08 1.17 -19.23
N LEU A 208 11.07 1.31 -17.89
CA LEU A 208 11.23 0.21 -16.95
C LEU A 208 9.85 -0.15 -16.39
N ARG A 209 9.42 -1.39 -16.62
CA ARG A 209 8.13 -1.90 -16.17
C ARG A 209 8.36 -2.94 -15.08
N ILE A 210 7.69 -2.77 -13.94
CA ILE A 210 7.72 -3.69 -12.80
C ILE A 210 6.30 -4.21 -12.61
N PRO A 211 5.95 -5.39 -13.14
CA PRO A 211 4.62 -5.93 -12.98
C PRO A 211 4.39 -6.42 -11.55
N VAL A 212 3.27 -6.04 -10.96
CA VAL A 212 2.87 -6.38 -9.59
C VAL A 212 1.80 -7.45 -9.61
N TYR A 213 1.97 -8.45 -8.77
CA TYR A 213 1.09 -9.61 -8.68
C TYR A 213 0.58 -9.85 -7.27
N GLN A 214 -0.64 -10.38 -7.20
CA GLN A 214 -1.22 -10.99 -6.00
C GLN A 214 -1.14 -12.51 -6.11
N ALA A 215 -0.61 -13.15 -5.08
CA ALA A 215 -0.42 -14.60 -5.05
C ALA A 215 -1.09 -15.22 -3.82
N SER A 216 -1.82 -16.31 -4.00
CA SER A 216 -2.45 -17.01 -2.89
C SER A 216 -1.43 -17.74 -2.00
N ASN A 217 -0.43 -18.37 -2.61
CA ASN A 217 0.58 -19.18 -1.92
C ASN A 217 1.91 -18.45 -1.74
N GLY A 218 2.22 -17.42 -2.55
CA GLY A 218 3.43 -16.59 -2.42
C GLY A 218 4.77 -17.32 -2.58
N GLU A 219 4.79 -18.48 -3.21
CA GLU A 219 6.02 -19.23 -3.45
C GLU A 219 6.92 -18.50 -4.45
N PRO A 220 8.18 -18.19 -4.07
CA PRO A 220 9.11 -17.54 -4.97
C PRO A 220 9.52 -18.45 -6.12
N ASN A 221 9.93 -17.85 -7.25
CA ASN A 221 10.39 -18.51 -8.46
C ASN A 221 9.34 -19.33 -9.21
N THR A 222 8.07 -19.23 -8.84
CA THR A 222 6.97 -19.72 -9.68
C THR A 222 6.75 -18.80 -10.88
N PRO A 223 6.22 -19.30 -12.03
CA PRO A 223 5.88 -18.43 -13.15
C PRO A 223 4.95 -17.29 -12.71
N ALA A 224 5.32 -16.04 -12.97
CA ALA A 224 4.55 -14.87 -12.55
C ALA A 224 3.14 -14.87 -13.16
N THR A 225 3.01 -15.39 -14.35
CA THR A 225 1.76 -15.53 -15.12
C THR A 225 0.70 -16.43 -14.47
N LEU A 226 1.08 -17.28 -13.50
CA LEU A 226 0.15 -18.08 -12.71
C LEU A 226 -0.57 -17.28 -11.61
N HIS A 227 -0.08 -16.09 -11.31
CA HIS A 227 -0.62 -15.20 -10.29
C HIS A 227 -1.51 -14.12 -10.91
N GLU A 228 -2.27 -13.42 -10.06
CA GLU A 228 -3.13 -12.34 -10.51
C GLU A 228 -2.30 -11.08 -10.72
N HIS A 229 -2.19 -10.63 -11.97
CA HIS A 229 -1.59 -9.34 -12.29
C HIS A 229 -2.51 -8.21 -11.82
N VAL A 230 -1.98 -7.30 -11.02
CA VAL A 230 -2.75 -6.21 -10.41
C VAL A 230 -2.53 -4.92 -11.16
N ALA A 231 -1.27 -4.56 -11.38
CA ALA A 231 -0.87 -3.33 -12.05
C ALA A 231 0.62 -3.36 -12.40
N ASP A 232 1.07 -2.42 -13.21
CA ASP A 232 2.47 -2.18 -13.49
C ASP A 232 2.97 -0.89 -12.84
N VAL A 233 4.11 -0.95 -12.18
CA VAL A 233 4.88 0.25 -11.85
C VAL A 233 5.68 0.62 -13.09
N VAL A 234 5.28 1.71 -13.75
CA VAL A 234 5.94 2.18 -14.98
C VAL A 234 6.82 3.37 -14.65
N ILE A 235 8.12 3.23 -14.91
CA ILE A 235 9.12 4.29 -14.78
C ILE A 235 9.65 4.58 -16.17
N THR A 236 9.60 5.84 -16.58
CA THR A 236 10.05 6.31 -17.87
C THR A 236 11.27 7.23 -17.72
N GLY A 237 11.94 7.56 -18.82
CA GLY A 237 13.01 8.55 -18.79
C GLY A 237 12.56 9.94 -18.31
N LYS A 238 11.26 10.24 -18.28
CA LYS A 238 10.74 11.48 -17.68
C LYS A 238 10.77 11.49 -16.15
N ASP A 239 10.79 10.31 -15.53
CA ASP A 239 10.78 10.16 -14.08
C ASP A 239 12.19 10.22 -13.48
N VAL A 240 13.24 10.18 -14.30
CA VAL A 240 14.65 10.21 -13.86
C VAL A 240 15.35 11.46 -14.36
N LYS A 241 16.29 11.99 -13.58
CA LYS A 241 17.09 13.19 -13.92
C LYS A 241 18.42 12.83 -14.55
N ASN A 242 18.96 11.68 -14.17
CA ASN A 242 20.23 11.16 -14.69
C ASN A 242 19.99 9.89 -15.48
N GLU A 243 20.93 9.57 -16.38
CA GLU A 243 20.88 8.31 -17.10
C GLU A 243 21.05 7.12 -16.14
N VAL A 244 20.16 6.13 -16.28
CA VAL A 244 20.22 4.87 -15.56
C VAL A 244 20.63 3.77 -16.51
N PRO A 245 21.87 3.26 -16.45
CA PRO A 245 22.31 2.15 -17.29
C PRO A 245 21.51 0.86 -17.02
N ALA A 246 21.37 0.02 -18.02
CA ALA A 246 20.87 -1.34 -17.80
C ALA A 246 21.81 -2.09 -16.84
N GLY A 247 21.24 -2.90 -15.95
CA GLY A 247 21.99 -3.59 -14.90
C GLY A 247 22.24 -2.77 -13.64
N SER A 248 21.74 -1.52 -13.56
CA SER A 248 21.80 -0.72 -12.33
C SER A 248 21.02 -1.41 -11.21
N GLU A 249 21.62 -1.45 -10.01
CA GLU A 249 20.97 -2.03 -8.85
C GLU A 249 19.88 -1.11 -8.33
N VAL A 250 18.72 -1.70 -8.02
CA VAL A 250 17.55 -0.98 -7.51
C VAL A 250 17.02 -1.61 -6.24
N THR A 251 16.52 -0.77 -5.35
CA THR A 251 15.74 -1.16 -4.18
C THR A 251 14.30 -0.71 -4.41
N ILE A 252 13.35 -1.61 -4.19
CA ILE A 252 11.93 -1.32 -4.31
C ILE A 252 11.31 -1.41 -2.93
N GLN A 253 10.79 -0.30 -2.43
CA GLN A 253 10.01 -0.24 -1.21
C GLN A 253 8.53 -0.07 -1.55
N VAL A 254 7.68 -0.72 -0.79
CA VAL A 254 6.22 -0.66 -0.98
C VAL A 254 5.57 -0.37 0.36
N ALA A 255 4.75 0.66 0.41
CA ALA A 255 3.89 0.94 1.55
C ALA A 255 2.43 0.69 1.15
N ALA A 256 1.78 -0.27 1.79
CA ALA A 256 0.36 -0.52 1.66
C ALA A 256 -0.38 0.16 2.82
N ASP A 257 -1.33 1.03 2.51
CA ASP A 257 -2.15 1.70 3.53
C ASP A 257 -3.33 0.82 3.96
N SER A 258 -4.12 1.31 4.92
CA SER A 258 -5.31 0.59 5.43
C SER A 258 -6.43 0.43 4.39
N SER A 259 -6.32 1.07 3.23
CA SER A 259 -7.26 0.97 2.11
C SER A 259 -6.71 0.10 0.99
N GLU A 260 -5.59 -0.62 1.24
CA GLU A 260 -4.86 -1.43 0.27
C GLU A 260 -4.25 -0.61 -0.90
N MET A 261 -4.23 0.72 -0.80
CA MET A 261 -3.52 1.56 -1.75
C MET A 261 -2.01 1.39 -1.56
N MET A 262 -1.31 1.13 -2.64
CA MET A 262 0.14 0.88 -2.58
C MET A 262 0.93 2.06 -3.14
N THR A 263 1.92 2.49 -2.38
CA THR A 263 2.91 3.47 -2.82
C THR A 263 4.24 2.76 -3.00
N PHE A 264 4.76 2.80 -4.21
CA PHE A 264 6.05 2.23 -4.58
C PHE A 264 7.09 3.32 -4.62
N THR A 265 8.20 3.08 -3.92
CA THR A 265 9.40 3.93 -3.96
C THR A 265 10.53 3.10 -4.54
N VAL A 266 11.01 3.49 -5.71
CA VAL A 266 12.11 2.82 -6.42
C VAL A 266 13.34 3.69 -6.31
N SER A 267 14.33 3.25 -5.53
CA SER A 267 15.62 3.93 -5.34
C SER A 267 16.69 3.23 -6.18
N ILE A 268 17.43 3.99 -6.98
CA ILE A 268 18.47 3.47 -7.86
C ILE A 268 19.82 3.68 -7.21
N LEU A 269 20.53 2.58 -6.96
CA LEU A 269 21.81 2.60 -6.27
C LEU A 269 22.86 3.36 -7.11
N ASN A 270 23.75 4.10 -6.46
CA ASN A 270 24.78 4.97 -7.05
C ASN A 270 24.24 6.20 -7.83
N THR A 271 22.95 6.47 -7.74
CA THR A 271 22.34 7.72 -8.16
C THR A 271 21.50 8.24 -7.00
N ASP A 272 21.32 9.56 -6.90
CA ASP A 272 20.37 10.14 -5.95
C ASP A 272 18.93 10.10 -6.52
N GLU A 273 18.63 9.10 -7.37
CA GLU A 273 17.34 8.98 -8.04
C GLU A 273 16.39 8.13 -7.20
N GLU A 274 15.28 8.75 -6.88
CA GLU A 274 14.17 8.11 -6.19
C GLU A 274 12.86 8.41 -6.95
N VAL A 275 12.18 7.36 -7.38
CA VAL A 275 10.92 7.48 -8.14
C VAL A 275 9.79 6.93 -7.29
N VAL A 276 8.80 7.77 -7.00
CA VAL A 276 7.61 7.41 -6.23
C VAL A 276 6.41 7.26 -7.15
N LYS A 277 5.76 6.10 -7.12
CA LYS A 277 4.53 5.80 -7.87
C LYS A 277 3.45 5.28 -6.93
N LYS A 278 2.24 5.81 -7.06
CA LYS A 278 1.06 5.31 -6.34
C LYS A 278 0.26 4.42 -7.29
N LEU A 279 -0.07 3.22 -6.81
CA LEU A 279 -0.92 2.28 -7.54
C LEU A 279 -2.21 2.04 -6.76
N ASP A 280 -3.32 2.14 -7.47
CA ASP A 280 -4.60 1.62 -7.02
C ASP A 280 -4.64 0.12 -7.38
N THR A 281 -4.54 -0.73 -6.37
CA THR A 281 -4.61 -2.19 -6.54
C THR A 281 -6.03 -2.71 -6.61
N SER A 282 -7.03 -1.83 -6.63
CA SER A 282 -8.41 -2.24 -6.93
C SER A 282 -8.43 -2.91 -8.30
N PRO A 283 -9.03 -4.10 -8.45
CA PRO A 283 -9.04 -4.81 -9.70
C PRO A 283 -9.82 -4.02 -10.76
N ARG A 284 -9.11 -3.16 -11.49
CA ARG A 284 -9.63 -2.44 -12.65
C ARG A 284 -9.09 -3.14 -13.89
N PHE A 285 -9.99 -3.75 -14.62
CA PHE A 285 -9.67 -4.30 -15.90
C PHE A 285 -9.42 -3.15 -16.89
N ASN A 286 -8.16 -3.00 -17.31
CA ASN A 286 -7.78 -2.06 -18.36
C ASN A 286 -7.54 -2.85 -19.66
N GLU A 287 -8.24 -2.48 -20.73
CA GLU A 287 -8.14 -3.18 -22.01
C GLU A 287 -6.74 -3.09 -22.65
N GLU A 288 -6.05 -1.96 -22.45
CA GLU A 288 -4.69 -1.75 -22.99
C GLU A 288 -3.67 -2.66 -22.29
N ASP A 289 -3.72 -2.75 -20.96
CA ASP A 289 -2.85 -3.65 -20.18
C ASP A 289 -3.15 -5.12 -20.50
N SER A 290 -4.40 -5.45 -20.78
CA SER A 290 -4.81 -6.80 -21.15
C SER A 290 -4.28 -7.26 -22.51
N ALA A 291 -4.16 -6.35 -23.48
CA ALA A 291 -3.60 -6.68 -24.80
C ALA A 291 -2.11 -7.07 -24.69
N TYR A 292 -1.35 -6.33 -23.87
CA TYR A 292 0.04 -6.65 -23.56
C TYR A 292 0.19 -8.00 -22.86
N LEU A 293 -0.63 -8.26 -21.82
CA LEU A 293 -0.61 -9.53 -21.09
C LEU A 293 -0.91 -10.74 -21.99
N ILE A 294 -1.85 -10.60 -22.95
CA ILE A 294 -2.16 -11.68 -23.89
C ILE A 294 -0.94 -12.02 -24.76
N GLU A 295 -0.19 -11.03 -25.22
CA GLU A 295 1.02 -11.27 -26.01
C GLU A 295 2.11 -11.94 -25.17
N GLU A 296 2.32 -11.47 -23.95
CA GLU A 296 3.29 -12.05 -23.02
C GLU A 296 2.96 -13.51 -22.69
N TYR A 297 1.71 -13.80 -22.35
CA TYR A 297 1.25 -15.15 -22.05
C TYR A 297 1.33 -16.10 -23.28
N ALA A 298 0.99 -15.58 -24.46
CA ALA A 298 1.09 -16.36 -25.69
C ALA A 298 2.55 -16.68 -26.05
N ASP A 299 3.46 -15.75 -25.81
CA ASP A 299 4.89 -15.96 -26.06
C ASP A 299 5.55 -16.86 -25.01
N GLU A 300 5.17 -16.74 -23.74
CA GLU A 300 5.62 -17.66 -22.69
C GLU A 300 5.16 -19.09 -22.99
N ALA A 301 3.86 -19.28 -23.28
CA ALA A 301 3.32 -20.58 -23.63
C ALA A 301 4.06 -21.20 -24.83
N ARG A 302 4.35 -20.41 -25.86
CA ARG A 302 5.07 -20.87 -27.05
C ARG A 302 6.48 -21.34 -26.69
N ARG A 303 7.27 -20.49 -26.00
CA ARG A 303 8.66 -20.82 -25.62
C ARG A 303 8.73 -22.07 -24.76
N THR A 304 7.86 -22.17 -23.74
CA THR A 304 7.86 -23.34 -22.85
C THR A 304 7.47 -24.62 -23.58
N LEU A 305 6.47 -24.59 -24.49
CA LEU A 305 6.09 -25.74 -25.29
C LEU A 305 7.21 -26.15 -26.28
N GLU A 306 7.92 -25.22 -26.86
CA GLU A 306 9.08 -25.49 -27.72
C GLU A 306 10.23 -26.13 -26.93
N SER A 307 10.48 -25.67 -25.70
CA SER A 307 11.47 -26.28 -24.80
C SER A 307 11.09 -27.72 -24.42
N LEU A 308 9.86 -27.96 -23.98
CA LEU A 308 9.37 -29.28 -23.63
C LEU A 308 9.42 -30.27 -24.81
N GLU A 309 9.06 -29.81 -26.01
CA GLU A 309 9.17 -30.61 -27.25
C GLU A 309 10.62 -31.00 -27.56
N SER A 310 11.57 -30.09 -27.38
CA SER A 310 13.00 -30.35 -27.56
C SER A 310 13.52 -31.44 -26.61
N GLU A 311 12.83 -31.62 -25.48
CA GLU A 311 13.10 -32.65 -24.48
C GLU A 311 12.29 -33.95 -24.70
N ASN A 312 11.65 -34.09 -25.88
CA ASN A 312 10.80 -35.19 -26.29
C ASN A 312 9.51 -35.39 -25.45
N VAL A 313 9.00 -34.32 -24.84
CA VAL A 313 7.70 -34.33 -24.17
C VAL A 313 6.58 -34.13 -25.19
N VAL A 314 5.47 -34.88 -25.03
CA VAL A 314 4.33 -34.81 -25.95
C VAL A 314 3.50 -33.56 -25.61
N VAL A 315 3.50 -32.55 -26.49
CA VAL A 315 2.85 -31.22 -26.28
C VAL A 315 1.78 -30.89 -27.33
N ASP A 316 1.44 -31.81 -28.22
CA ASP A 316 0.56 -31.54 -29.38
C ASP A 316 -0.82 -30.96 -28.99
N THR A 317 -1.42 -31.51 -27.92
CA THR A 317 -2.71 -30.99 -27.41
C THR A 317 -2.63 -29.56 -26.93
N LEU A 318 -1.57 -29.23 -26.19
CA LEU A 318 -1.36 -27.87 -25.65
C LEU A 318 -1.01 -26.86 -26.75
N LYS A 319 -0.23 -27.28 -27.76
CA LYS A 319 0.04 -26.48 -28.96
C LYS A 319 -1.23 -26.20 -29.75
N SER A 320 -2.10 -27.19 -29.87
CA SER A 320 -3.41 -27.01 -30.55
C SER A 320 -4.30 -26.01 -29.79
N ARG A 321 -4.33 -26.07 -28.45
CA ARG A 321 -5.05 -25.10 -27.61
C ARG A 321 -4.47 -23.70 -27.75
N LEU A 322 -3.15 -23.54 -27.75
CA LEU A 322 -2.49 -22.26 -27.98
C LEU A 322 -2.86 -21.66 -29.36
N HIS A 323 -2.87 -22.48 -30.40
CA HIS A 323 -3.27 -22.06 -31.74
C HIS A 323 -4.73 -21.57 -31.78
N ILE A 324 -5.66 -22.32 -31.16
CA ILE A 324 -7.07 -21.94 -31.07
C ILE A 324 -7.24 -20.61 -30.32
N LEU A 325 -6.53 -20.39 -29.22
CA LEU A 325 -6.57 -19.15 -28.45
C LEU A 325 -6.07 -17.96 -29.28
N LYS A 326 -4.99 -18.11 -30.02
CA LYS A 326 -4.49 -17.07 -30.95
C LYS A 326 -5.52 -16.70 -32.01
N MET A 327 -6.21 -17.67 -32.57
CA MET A 327 -7.26 -17.43 -33.59
C MET A 327 -8.53 -16.82 -33.00
N SER A 328 -8.89 -17.15 -31.77
CA SER A 328 -10.10 -16.65 -31.12
C SER A 328 -9.99 -15.23 -30.53
N ARG A 329 -8.80 -14.63 -30.51
CA ARG A 329 -8.52 -13.30 -29.95
C ARG A 329 -9.47 -12.19 -30.50
N HIS A 330 -9.89 -12.27 -31.74
CA HIS A 330 -10.73 -11.26 -32.39
C HIS A 330 -12.24 -11.42 -32.10
N TYR A 331 -12.66 -12.52 -31.48
CA TYR A 331 -14.08 -12.90 -31.31
C TYR A 331 -14.49 -13.08 -29.85
N THR A 332 -13.58 -12.92 -28.92
CA THR A 332 -13.82 -13.21 -27.49
C THR A 332 -13.48 -11.97 -26.67
N GLU A 333 -14.26 -11.73 -25.62
CA GLU A 333 -13.99 -10.67 -24.65
C GLU A 333 -12.57 -10.83 -24.08
N THR A 334 -11.81 -9.74 -24.00
CA THR A 334 -10.39 -9.71 -23.65
C THR A 334 -10.10 -10.38 -22.30
N LYS A 335 -10.95 -10.14 -21.30
CA LYS A 335 -10.84 -10.78 -19.98
C LYS A 335 -10.95 -12.30 -20.04
N ALA A 336 -11.91 -12.81 -20.84
CA ALA A 336 -12.10 -14.25 -20.99
C ALA A 336 -10.93 -14.92 -21.72
N ILE A 337 -10.26 -14.21 -22.62
CA ILE A 337 -9.05 -14.69 -23.28
C ILE A 337 -7.88 -14.78 -22.30
N VAL A 338 -7.65 -13.74 -21.47
CA VAL A 338 -6.61 -13.75 -20.44
C VAL A 338 -6.77 -14.95 -19.52
N GLU A 339 -7.97 -15.21 -19.01
CA GLU A 339 -8.22 -16.38 -18.17
C GLU A 339 -7.92 -17.71 -18.86
N LYS A 340 -8.28 -17.85 -20.12
CA LYS A 340 -7.98 -19.07 -20.90
C LYS A 340 -6.47 -19.25 -21.13
N TYR A 341 -5.71 -18.17 -21.32
CA TYR A 341 -4.24 -18.24 -21.36
C TYR A 341 -3.65 -18.64 -20.02
N LYS A 342 -4.17 -18.13 -18.90
CA LYS A 342 -3.75 -18.54 -17.55
C LYS A 342 -4.01 -20.03 -17.32
N GLU A 343 -5.18 -20.56 -17.75
CA GLU A 343 -5.48 -21.99 -17.67
C GLU A 343 -4.49 -22.82 -18.51
N LEU A 344 -4.20 -22.39 -19.72
CA LEU A 344 -3.22 -23.05 -20.59
C LEU A 344 -1.82 -23.07 -19.96
N LEU A 345 -1.37 -21.95 -19.41
CA LEU A 345 -0.07 -21.84 -18.75
C LEU A 345 0.02 -22.71 -17.50
N ARG A 346 -1.06 -22.87 -16.72
CA ARG A 346 -1.11 -23.83 -15.60
C ARG A 346 -0.91 -25.26 -16.07
N ASP A 347 -1.63 -25.69 -17.13
CA ASP A 347 -1.48 -27.03 -17.66
C ASP A 347 -0.08 -27.26 -18.22
N ILE A 348 0.55 -26.26 -18.84
CA ILE A 348 1.95 -26.33 -19.32
C ILE A 348 2.91 -26.46 -18.12
N TYR A 349 2.73 -25.66 -17.07
CA TYR A 349 3.56 -25.70 -15.87
C TYR A 349 3.43 -27.04 -15.13
N ASP A 350 2.21 -27.58 -15.00
CA ASP A 350 1.98 -28.89 -14.39
C ASP A 350 2.68 -30.02 -15.19
N LEU A 351 2.67 -29.92 -16.52
CA LEU A 351 3.40 -30.84 -17.38
C LEU A 351 4.92 -30.71 -17.19
N GLU A 352 5.43 -29.49 -17.14
CA GLU A 352 6.86 -29.22 -16.90
C GLU A 352 7.32 -29.77 -15.54
N CYS A 353 6.54 -29.55 -14.48
CA CYS A 353 6.81 -30.10 -13.15
C CYS A 353 6.80 -31.62 -13.15
N SER A 354 5.79 -32.26 -13.78
CA SER A 354 5.69 -33.72 -13.81
C SER A 354 6.86 -34.37 -14.54
N THR A 355 7.29 -33.78 -15.66
CA THR A 355 8.44 -34.27 -16.41
C THR A 355 9.78 -34.07 -15.70
N ALA A 356 9.91 -33.02 -14.90
CA ALA A 356 11.09 -32.77 -14.07
C ALA A 356 11.22 -33.84 -12.96
N TRP A 357 10.10 -34.29 -12.36
CA TRP A 357 10.10 -35.36 -11.34
C TRP A 357 10.42 -36.75 -11.90
N GLU A 358 10.08 -37.02 -13.14
CA GLU A 358 10.40 -38.32 -13.79
C GLU A 358 11.91 -38.51 -14.11
N ARG A 359 12.70 -37.42 -13.98
CA ARG A 359 14.14 -37.42 -14.28
C ARG A 359 15.03 -37.53 -13.05
N ILE A 360 14.48 -37.49 -11.85
CA ILE A 360 15.15 -37.68 -10.57
C ILE A 360 15.02 -39.15 -10.13
#